data_a12fa5aa4aeebdc821fd5be5d16afa59
#
_entry.id   a12fa5aa4aeebdc821fd5be5d16afa59
#
_cell.length_a   1.000
_cell.length_b   1.000
_cell.length_c   1.000
_cell.angle_alpha   90.00
_cell.angle_beta   90.00
_cell.angle_gamma   90.00
#
_symmetry.space_group_name_H-M   'P 1'
#
loop_
_entity.id
_entity.type
_entity.pdbx_description
1 polymer ?
#
loop_
_entity_poly.entity_id
_entity_poly.type
_entity_poly.pdbx_seq_one_letter_code
_entity_poly.pdbx_strand_id
1 'polypeptide(L)'
;LTFWRWVTAVIVLIPFVWKDVRDNLDLVRRHWKIYLAQGTFMVGGGTLLFTSLNFTTAINASLVNTTQPAVTALLTWIILKDRLKNIQYVGIASAIVGVVFMIAKADLAVLINLELNIGDFIVIFAILSYSMYAINLRKLPPGLGTFPTLFVILFFGTFPLLPFYIGETILVGPVPFL
;
A
#
# COMPACT_ATOMS: atom_id res chain seq x y z
N LEU A 1 14.71 6.67 5.45
CA LEU A 1 14.03 7.66 4.58
C LEU A 1 12.50 7.45 4.52
N THR A 2 11.99 6.23 4.40
CA THR A 2 10.55 5.95 4.24
C THR A 2 9.71 6.40 5.44
N PHE A 3 10.21 6.21 6.67
CA PHE A 3 9.55 6.68 7.89
C PHE A 3 9.32 8.20 7.87
N TRP A 4 10.36 8.98 7.60
CA TRP A 4 10.29 10.44 7.58
C TRP A 4 9.34 10.97 6.51
N ARG A 5 9.23 10.30 5.37
CA ARG A 5 8.25 10.64 4.33
C ARG A 5 6.82 10.61 4.86
N TRP A 6 6.47 9.57 5.63
CA TRP A 6 5.14 9.45 6.21
C TRP A 6 4.91 10.45 7.35
N VAL A 7 5.92 10.67 8.20
CA VAL A 7 5.85 11.68 9.26
C VAL A 7 5.67 13.08 8.68
N THR A 8 6.41 13.44 7.64
CA THR A 8 6.25 14.74 6.95
C THR A 8 4.84 14.88 6.37
N ALA A 9 4.30 13.82 5.74
CA ALA A 9 2.93 13.86 5.22
C ALA A 9 1.90 14.12 6.34
N VAL A 10 2.05 13.48 7.50
CA VAL A 10 1.19 13.71 8.67
C VAL A 10 1.31 15.16 9.14
N ILE A 11 2.53 15.68 9.31
CA ILE A 11 2.78 17.06 9.79
C ILE A 11 2.14 18.09 8.85
N VAL A 12 2.32 17.91 7.53
CA VAL A 12 1.75 18.82 6.51
C VAL A 12 0.23 18.83 6.53
N LEU A 13 -0.41 17.71 6.84
CA LEU A 13 -1.88 17.62 6.90
C LEU A 13 -2.47 18.24 8.17
N ILE A 14 -1.73 18.32 9.26
CA ILE A 14 -2.24 18.86 10.55
C ILE A 14 -3.03 20.17 10.40
N PRO A 15 -2.49 21.25 9.81
CA PRO A 15 -3.17 22.53 9.78
C PRO A 15 -4.50 22.49 9.02
N PHE A 16 -4.65 21.58 8.08
CA PHE A 16 -5.85 21.48 7.24
C PHE A 16 -6.97 20.66 7.87
N VAL A 17 -6.63 19.71 8.76
CA VAL A 17 -7.61 18.71 9.24
C VAL A 17 -7.78 18.70 10.76
N TRP A 18 -6.98 19.48 11.49
CA TRP A 18 -6.95 19.45 12.95
C TRP A 18 -8.32 19.70 13.59
N LYS A 19 -9.06 20.68 13.08
CA LYS A 19 -10.39 21.02 13.58
C LYS A 19 -11.37 19.85 13.41
N ASP A 20 -11.43 19.30 12.20
CA ASP A 20 -12.37 18.22 11.88
C ASP A 20 -12.06 16.95 12.67
N VAL A 21 -10.76 16.62 12.84
CA VAL A 21 -10.33 15.48 13.63
C VAL A 21 -10.64 15.68 15.11
N ARG A 22 -10.38 16.88 15.64
CA ARG A 22 -10.67 17.23 17.03
C ARG A 22 -12.16 17.14 17.34
N ASP A 23 -13.01 17.65 16.46
CA ASP A 23 -14.47 17.65 16.63
C ASP A 23 -15.06 16.22 16.54
N ASN A 24 -14.31 15.27 15.92
CA ASN A 24 -14.71 13.88 15.74
C ASN A 24 -13.81 12.89 16.48
N LEU A 25 -13.10 13.31 17.54
CA LEU A 25 -12.18 12.46 18.30
C LEU A 25 -12.86 11.21 18.87
N ASP A 26 -14.11 11.30 19.28
CA ASP A 26 -14.87 10.16 19.82
C ASP A 26 -15.10 9.09 18.75
N LEU A 27 -15.38 9.49 17.50
CA LEU A 27 -15.49 8.58 16.37
C LEU A 27 -14.17 7.86 16.11
N VAL A 28 -13.06 8.59 16.10
CA VAL A 28 -11.71 8.04 15.89
C VAL A 28 -11.34 7.08 17.01
N ARG A 29 -11.57 7.45 18.27
CA ARG A 29 -11.30 6.59 19.44
C ARG A 29 -12.13 5.31 19.43
N ARG A 30 -13.41 5.41 19.09
CA ARG A 30 -14.30 4.25 19.02
C ARG A 30 -13.88 3.26 17.94
N HIS A 31 -13.30 3.73 16.83
CA HIS A 31 -12.95 2.90 15.68
C HIS A 31 -11.42 2.81 15.43
N TRP A 32 -10.61 3.09 16.45
CA TRP A 32 -9.15 3.15 16.34
C TRP A 32 -8.52 1.89 15.71
N LYS A 33 -9.09 0.70 15.96
CA LYS A 33 -8.60 -0.57 15.41
C LYS A 33 -8.72 -0.62 13.89
N ILE A 34 -9.80 -0.05 13.33
CA ILE A 34 -10.01 0.00 11.88
C ILE A 34 -8.99 0.98 11.26
N TYR A 35 -8.80 2.15 11.88
CA TYR A 35 -7.83 3.14 11.41
C TYR A 35 -6.39 2.61 11.51
N LEU A 36 -6.06 1.90 12.58
CA LEU A 36 -4.75 1.26 12.74
C LEU A 36 -4.52 0.20 11.66
N ALA A 37 -5.49 -0.67 11.41
CA ALA A 37 -5.39 -1.67 10.35
C ALA A 37 -5.24 -1.03 8.98
N GLN A 38 -6.02 0.01 8.68
CA GLN A 38 -5.92 0.75 7.44
C GLN A 38 -4.56 1.44 7.28
N GLY A 39 -4.08 2.08 8.33
CA GLY A 39 -2.75 2.70 8.36
C GLY A 39 -1.64 1.68 8.14
N THR A 40 -1.71 0.54 8.81
CA THR A 40 -0.75 -0.56 8.63
C THR A 40 -0.72 -1.04 7.18
N PHE A 41 -1.88 -1.25 6.56
CA PHE A 41 -1.95 -1.68 5.17
C PHE A 41 -1.46 -0.61 4.18
N MET A 42 -1.85 0.65 4.36
CA MET A 42 -1.46 1.73 3.46
C MET A 42 0.03 2.07 3.60
N VAL A 43 0.46 2.38 4.82
CA VAL A 43 1.84 2.80 5.11
C VAL A 43 2.80 1.62 4.98
N GLY A 44 2.39 0.43 5.44
CA GLY A 44 3.15 -0.80 5.28
C GLY A 44 3.33 -1.18 3.82
N GLY A 45 2.27 -1.15 3.01
CA GLY A 45 2.36 -1.40 1.57
C GLY A 45 3.32 -0.45 0.87
N GLY A 46 3.22 0.86 1.17
CA GLY A 46 4.16 1.86 0.63
C GLY A 46 5.60 1.64 1.07
N THR A 47 5.80 1.26 2.33
CA THR A 47 7.13 0.96 2.86
C THR A 47 7.72 -0.27 2.18
N LEU A 48 6.97 -1.35 2.03
CA LEU A 48 7.39 -2.56 1.34
C LEU A 48 7.76 -2.26 -0.11
N LEU A 49 6.95 -1.48 -0.83
CA LEU A 49 7.23 -1.13 -2.22
C LEU A 49 8.56 -0.37 -2.37
N PHE A 50 8.83 0.60 -1.47
CA PHE A 50 10.12 1.31 -1.51
C PHE A 50 11.28 0.44 -1.05
N THR A 51 11.08 -0.44 -0.07
CA THR A 51 12.10 -1.40 0.38
C THR A 51 12.47 -2.38 -0.72
N SER A 52 11.51 -2.79 -1.56
CA SER A 52 11.77 -3.72 -2.67
C SER A 52 12.80 -3.16 -3.67
N LEU A 53 12.90 -1.83 -3.81
CA LEU A 53 13.86 -1.19 -4.71
C LEU A 53 15.33 -1.41 -4.34
N ASN A 54 15.60 -1.88 -3.12
CA ASN A 54 16.95 -2.31 -2.72
C ASN A 54 17.33 -3.69 -3.30
N PHE A 55 16.34 -4.46 -3.77
CA PHE A 55 16.50 -5.84 -4.21
C PHE A 55 16.04 -6.07 -5.66
N THR A 56 15.30 -5.11 -6.25
CA THR A 56 14.84 -5.17 -7.64
C THR A 56 14.94 -3.78 -8.29
N THR A 57 14.85 -3.74 -9.61
CA THR A 57 14.87 -2.45 -10.34
C THR A 57 13.52 -1.73 -10.24
N ALA A 58 13.55 -0.39 -10.31
CA ALA A 58 12.32 0.41 -10.32
C ALA A 58 11.38 0.02 -11.48
N ILE A 59 11.95 -0.41 -12.62
CA ILE A 59 11.18 -0.88 -13.77
C ILE A 59 10.44 -2.16 -13.41
N ASN A 60 11.13 -3.18 -12.87
CA ASN A 60 10.50 -4.43 -12.47
C ASN A 60 9.45 -4.22 -11.38
N ALA A 61 9.77 -3.45 -10.34
CA ALA A 61 8.82 -3.11 -9.27
C ALA A 61 7.55 -2.45 -9.84
N SER A 62 7.70 -1.50 -10.76
CA SER A 62 6.58 -0.82 -11.40
C SER A 62 5.75 -1.78 -12.26
N LEU A 63 6.40 -2.67 -13.00
CA LEU A 63 5.73 -3.69 -13.83
C LEU A 63 4.87 -4.61 -12.96
N VAL A 64 5.46 -5.18 -11.90
CA VAL A 64 4.72 -6.04 -10.98
C VAL A 64 3.59 -5.26 -10.31
N ASN A 65 3.81 -3.99 -9.94
CA ASN A 65 2.79 -3.14 -9.31
C ASN A 65 1.60 -2.83 -10.23
N THR A 66 1.75 -2.88 -11.56
CA THR A 66 0.61 -2.72 -12.49
C THR A 66 -0.42 -3.84 -12.36
N THR A 67 -0.08 -4.97 -11.73
CA THR A 67 -1.03 -6.06 -11.44
C THR A 67 -1.97 -5.73 -10.27
N GLN A 68 -1.70 -4.66 -9.50
CA GLN A 68 -2.46 -4.31 -8.30
C GLN A 68 -3.99 -4.24 -8.53
N PRO A 69 -4.53 -3.63 -9.59
CA PRO A 69 -5.98 -3.60 -9.82
C PRO A 69 -6.57 -4.99 -10.00
N ALA A 70 -5.88 -5.89 -10.70
CA ALA A 70 -6.32 -7.26 -10.92
C ALA A 70 -6.30 -8.07 -9.62
N VAL A 71 -5.23 -7.94 -8.82
CA VAL A 71 -5.12 -8.57 -7.49
C VAL A 71 -6.21 -8.04 -6.54
N THR A 72 -6.44 -6.72 -6.55
CA THR A 72 -7.50 -6.10 -5.73
C THR A 72 -8.88 -6.62 -6.11
N ALA A 73 -9.18 -6.74 -7.40
CA ALA A 73 -10.46 -7.29 -7.88
C ALA A 73 -10.63 -8.75 -7.47
N LEU A 74 -9.59 -9.57 -7.62
CA LEU A 74 -9.58 -10.97 -7.23
C LEU A 74 -9.80 -11.14 -5.72
N LEU A 75 -9.06 -10.39 -4.90
CA LEU A 75 -9.22 -10.41 -3.45
C LEU A 75 -10.60 -9.90 -3.01
N THR A 76 -11.14 -8.88 -3.67
CA THR A 76 -12.49 -8.39 -3.42
C THR A 76 -13.51 -9.49 -3.66
N TRP A 77 -13.40 -10.22 -4.76
CA TRP A 77 -14.27 -11.35 -5.06
C TRP A 77 -14.17 -12.47 -4.00
N ILE A 78 -12.95 -12.83 -3.58
CA ILE A 78 -12.73 -13.90 -2.60
C ILE A 78 -13.22 -13.49 -1.20
N ILE A 79 -12.89 -12.28 -0.75
CA ILE A 79 -13.13 -11.82 0.63
C ILE A 79 -14.55 -11.32 0.84
N LEU A 80 -15.05 -10.50 -0.09
CA LEU A 80 -16.38 -9.92 0.02
C LEU A 80 -17.46 -10.80 -0.64
N LYS A 81 -17.03 -11.83 -1.39
CA LYS A 81 -17.93 -12.69 -2.20
C LYS A 81 -18.80 -11.88 -3.18
N ASP A 82 -18.35 -10.66 -3.49
CA ASP A 82 -19.01 -9.84 -4.50
C ASP A 82 -18.85 -10.51 -5.87
N ARG A 83 -19.96 -10.76 -6.54
CA ARG A 83 -19.93 -11.34 -7.90
C ARG A 83 -19.36 -10.28 -8.85
N LEU A 84 -18.26 -10.64 -9.50
CA LEU A 84 -17.69 -9.81 -10.57
C LEU A 84 -18.68 -9.74 -11.74
N LYS A 85 -18.84 -8.54 -12.31
CA LYS A 85 -19.56 -8.38 -13.56
C LYS A 85 -18.72 -8.94 -14.71
N ASN A 86 -19.36 -9.42 -15.78
CA ASN A 86 -18.66 -10.00 -16.93
C ASN A 86 -17.57 -9.06 -17.51
N ILE A 87 -17.84 -7.77 -17.53
CA ILE A 87 -16.86 -6.75 -17.97
C ILE A 87 -15.61 -6.71 -17.08
N GLN A 88 -15.74 -7.02 -15.80
CA GLN A 88 -14.60 -7.05 -14.87
C GLN A 88 -13.72 -8.27 -15.10
N TYR A 89 -14.30 -9.43 -15.47
CA TYR A 89 -13.49 -10.59 -15.91
C TYR A 89 -12.66 -10.27 -17.15
N VAL A 90 -13.26 -9.58 -18.15
CA VAL A 90 -12.53 -9.13 -19.34
C VAL A 90 -11.41 -8.16 -18.95
N GLY A 91 -11.69 -7.21 -18.05
CA GLY A 91 -10.67 -6.26 -17.57
C GLY A 91 -9.50 -6.95 -16.86
N ILE A 92 -9.79 -7.93 -15.97
CA ILE A 92 -8.74 -8.69 -15.27
C ILE A 92 -7.93 -9.52 -16.27
N ALA A 93 -8.60 -10.21 -17.20
CA ALA A 93 -7.91 -11.00 -18.23
C ALA A 93 -7.01 -10.11 -19.11
N SER A 94 -7.51 -8.96 -19.55
CA SER A 94 -6.72 -7.99 -20.32
C SER A 94 -5.53 -7.44 -19.53
N ALA A 95 -5.70 -7.16 -18.24
CA ALA A 95 -4.60 -6.71 -17.37
C ALA A 95 -3.53 -7.79 -17.23
N ILE A 96 -3.92 -9.05 -17.01
CA ILE A 96 -2.97 -10.17 -16.92
C ILE A 96 -2.20 -10.33 -18.24
N VAL A 97 -2.91 -10.32 -19.38
CA VAL A 97 -2.28 -10.40 -20.71
C VAL A 97 -1.31 -9.23 -20.92
N GLY A 98 -1.72 -8.01 -20.59
CA GLY A 98 -0.86 -6.82 -20.72
C GLY A 98 0.41 -6.93 -19.87
N VAL A 99 0.31 -7.41 -18.64
CA VAL A 99 1.46 -7.63 -17.74
C VAL A 99 2.39 -8.71 -18.31
N VAL A 100 1.83 -9.83 -18.75
CA VAL A 100 2.62 -10.92 -19.37
C VAL A 100 3.36 -10.40 -20.60
N PHE A 101 2.68 -9.66 -21.47
CA PHE A 101 3.29 -9.05 -22.68
C PHE A 101 4.41 -8.06 -22.33
N MET A 102 4.21 -7.28 -21.27
CA MET A 102 5.17 -6.28 -20.80
C MET A 102 6.41 -6.94 -20.17
N ILE A 103 6.23 -7.97 -19.34
CA ILE A 103 7.32 -8.74 -18.73
C ILE A 103 8.11 -9.49 -19.80
N ALA A 104 7.41 -10.06 -20.78
CA ALA A 104 8.03 -10.77 -21.91
C ALA A 104 8.83 -9.85 -22.85
N LYS A 105 8.67 -8.51 -22.76
CA LYS A 105 9.24 -7.55 -23.75
C LYS A 105 8.99 -8.01 -25.20
N ALA A 106 7.87 -8.66 -25.45
CA ALA A 106 7.53 -9.36 -26.70
C ALA A 106 8.49 -10.52 -27.06
N ASP A 107 9.28 -11.03 -26.10
CA ASP A 107 10.21 -12.16 -26.28
C ASP A 107 9.91 -13.25 -25.24
N LEU A 108 9.47 -14.41 -25.72
CA LEU A 108 9.15 -15.57 -24.86
C LEU A 108 10.38 -16.09 -24.09
N ALA A 109 11.59 -15.90 -24.61
CA ALA A 109 12.81 -16.31 -23.95
C ALA A 109 13.03 -15.53 -22.64
N VAL A 110 12.62 -14.27 -22.57
CA VAL A 110 12.68 -13.46 -21.35
C VAL A 110 11.71 -13.99 -20.31
N LEU A 111 10.55 -14.49 -20.72
CA LEU A 111 9.55 -15.05 -19.80
C LEU A 111 10.03 -16.37 -19.17
N ILE A 112 10.71 -17.21 -19.98
CA ILE A 112 11.23 -18.52 -19.53
C ILE A 112 12.44 -18.35 -18.59
N ASN A 113 13.26 -17.32 -18.82
CA ASN A 113 14.45 -17.01 -18.03
C ASN A 113 14.19 -15.93 -16.95
N LEU A 114 12.95 -15.81 -16.50
CA LEU A 114 12.56 -14.82 -15.49
C LEU A 114 13.17 -15.21 -14.14
N GLU A 115 14.26 -14.57 -13.76
CA GLU A 115 14.85 -14.70 -12.43
C GLU A 115 14.04 -13.87 -11.43
N LEU A 116 13.11 -14.54 -10.75
CA LEU A 116 12.40 -13.93 -9.62
C LEU A 116 13.40 -13.67 -8.50
N ASN A 117 13.50 -12.41 -8.10
CA ASN A 117 14.35 -12.02 -7.00
C ASN A 117 13.52 -11.71 -5.73
N ILE A 118 14.20 -11.57 -4.60
CA ILE A 118 13.55 -11.27 -3.32
C ILE A 118 12.74 -9.97 -3.38
N GLY A 119 13.17 -8.99 -4.20
CA GLY A 119 12.47 -7.72 -4.38
C GLY A 119 11.09 -7.90 -5.00
N ASP A 120 10.93 -8.83 -5.94
CA ASP A 120 9.65 -9.10 -6.60
C ASP A 120 8.63 -9.69 -5.61
N PHE A 121 9.06 -10.57 -4.71
CA PHE A 121 8.21 -11.05 -3.61
C PHE A 121 7.79 -9.92 -2.67
N ILE A 122 8.70 -9.00 -2.35
CA ILE A 122 8.37 -7.83 -1.52
C ILE A 122 7.33 -6.95 -2.21
N VAL A 123 7.41 -6.76 -3.53
CA VAL A 123 6.40 -6.02 -4.32
C VAL A 123 5.05 -6.73 -4.25
N ILE A 124 5.01 -8.05 -4.36
CA ILE A 124 3.76 -8.82 -4.24
C ILE A 124 3.12 -8.58 -2.87
N PHE A 125 3.90 -8.63 -1.78
CA PHE A 125 3.38 -8.31 -0.43
C PHE A 125 2.91 -6.86 -0.32
N ALA A 126 3.57 -5.91 -0.99
CA ALA A 126 3.12 -4.53 -1.06
C ALA A 126 1.75 -4.40 -1.76
N ILE A 127 1.58 -5.09 -2.89
CA ILE A 127 0.32 -5.15 -3.64
C ILE A 127 -0.80 -5.76 -2.80
N LEU A 128 -0.54 -6.86 -2.11
CA LEU A 128 -1.52 -7.48 -1.21
C LEU A 128 -1.93 -6.52 -0.10
N SER A 129 -0.97 -5.81 0.49
CA SER A 129 -1.21 -4.80 1.53
C SER A 129 -2.10 -3.66 1.02
N TYR A 130 -1.77 -3.08 -0.13
CA TYR A 130 -2.60 -2.04 -0.76
C TYR A 130 -3.99 -2.54 -1.16
N SER A 131 -4.09 -3.78 -1.62
CA SER A 131 -5.38 -4.39 -1.95
C SER A 131 -6.24 -4.56 -0.70
N MET A 132 -5.65 -4.98 0.42
CA MET A 132 -6.36 -5.06 1.71
C MET A 132 -6.78 -3.68 2.22
N TYR A 133 -5.94 -2.66 2.04
CA TYR A 133 -6.32 -1.28 2.29
C TYR A 133 -7.56 -0.88 1.47
N ALA A 134 -7.54 -1.10 0.16
CA ALA A 134 -8.65 -0.73 -0.73
C ALA A 134 -9.96 -1.45 -0.38
N ILE A 135 -9.89 -2.75 -0.06
CA ILE A 135 -11.06 -3.56 0.34
C ILE A 135 -11.64 -3.06 1.67
N ASN A 136 -10.79 -2.82 2.66
CA ASN A 136 -11.22 -2.39 3.98
C ASN A 136 -11.64 -0.92 4.04
N LEU A 137 -11.33 -0.10 3.02
CA LEU A 137 -11.78 1.29 2.92
C LEU A 137 -13.32 1.41 3.01
N ARG A 138 -14.03 0.38 2.52
CA ARG A 138 -15.50 0.29 2.60
C ARG A 138 -16.03 0.10 4.03
N LYS A 139 -15.17 -0.31 4.98
CA LYS A 139 -15.53 -0.55 6.38
C LYS A 139 -15.30 0.66 7.28
N LEU A 140 -14.79 1.76 6.71
CA LEU A 140 -14.57 2.98 7.47
C LEU A 140 -15.92 3.57 7.92
N PRO A 141 -15.99 4.05 9.18
CA PRO A 141 -17.19 4.70 9.68
C PRO A 141 -17.45 5.99 8.90
N PRO A 142 -18.72 6.26 8.54
CA PRO A 142 -19.11 7.53 7.95
C PRO A 142 -19.00 8.64 8.99
N GLY A 143 -18.81 9.89 8.54
CA GLY A 143 -18.83 11.08 9.42
C GLY A 143 -17.52 11.86 9.44
N LEU A 144 -16.41 11.24 9.09
CA LEU A 144 -15.15 11.97 8.91
C LEU A 144 -14.92 12.26 7.41
N GLY A 145 -14.56 13.51 7.08
CA GLY A 145 -14.24 13.89 5.70
C GLY A 145 -13.04 13.12 5.14
N THR A 146 -12.83 13.18 3.83
CA THR A 146 -11.77 12.41 3.14
C THR A 146 -10.37 12.77 3.65
N PHE A 147 -10.04 14.05 3.76
CA PHE A 147 -8.72 14.48 4.25
C PHE A 147 -8.48 14.17 5.73
N PRO A 148 -9.43 14.41 6.66
CA PRO A 148 -9.30 13.98 8.05
C PRO A 148 -9.16 12.46 8.19
N THR A 149 -9.89 11.68 7.39
CA THR A 149 -9.76 10.20 7.35
C THR A 149 -8.36 9.79 6.91
N LEU A 150 -7.83 10.38 5.84
CA LEU A 150 -6.48 10.13 5.35
C LEU A 150 -5.44 10.45 6.43
N PHE A 151 -5.57 11.61 7.09
CA PHE A 151 -4.67 11.99 8.19
C PHE A 151 -4.66 10.95 9.30
N VAL A 152 -5.85 10.54 9.77
CA VAL A 152 -5.97 9.54 10.84
C VAL A 152 -5.35 8.20 10.43
N ILE A 153 -5.58 7.75 9.20
CA ILE A 153 -4.99 6.52 8.65
C ILE A 153 -3.46 6.63 8.63
N LEU A 154 -2.90 7.72 8.12
CA LEU A 154 -1.46 7.94 8.07
C LEU A 154 -0.85 8.02 9.48
N PHE A 155 -1.50 8.74 10.38
CA PHE A 155 -1.07 8.87 11.76
C PHE A 155 -0.98 7.50 12.44
N PHE A 156 -2.05 6.71 12.40
CA PHE A 156 -2.02 5.36 12.96
C PHE A 156 -1.06 4.42 12.23
N GLY A 157 -0.85 4.61 10.94
CA GLY A 157 0.06 3.80 10.13
C GLY A 157 1.55 4.05 10.42
N THR A 158 1.92 5.19 11.00
CA THR A 158 3.30 5.47 11.40
C THR A 158 3.72 4.68 12.65
N PHE A 159 2.78 4.30 13.53
CA PHE A 159 3.10 3.55 14.75
C PHE A 159 3.76 2.18 14.50
N PRO A 160 3.24 1.33 13.61
CA PRO A 160 3.89 0.05 13.30
C PRO A 160 5.28 0.19 12.67
N LEU A 161 5.60 1.34 12.07
CA LEU A 161 6.93 1.59 11.52
C LEU A 161 7.96 2.02 12.56
N LEU A 162 7.53 2.55 13.71
CA LEU A 162 8.44 3.02 14.76
C LEU A 162 9.46 1.95 15.19
N PRO A 163 9.07 0.71 15.55
CA PRO A 163 10.03 -0.30 15.96
C PRO A 163 11.02 -0.65 14.85
N PHE A 164 10.61 -0.66 13.59
CA PHE A 164 11.49 -0.90 12.44
C PHE A 164 12.48 0.25 12.24
N TYR A 165 12.03 1.49 12.37
CA TYR A 165 12.88 2.67 12.29
C TYR A 165 13.91 2.71 13.42
N ILE A 166 13.49 2.42 14.65
CA ILE A 166 14.40 2.36 15.81
C ILE A 166 15.44 1.25 15.60
N GLY A 167 15.00 0.07 15.15
CA GLY A 167 15.91 -1.03 14.84
C GLY A 167 16.94 -0.68 13.76
N GLU A 168 16.49 -0.04 12.67
CA GLU A 168 17.37 0.42 11.59
C GLU A 168 18.41 1.43 12.12
N THR A 169 17.97 2.39 12.93
CA THR A 169 18.83 3.43 13.49
C THR A 169 19.90 2.86 14.44
N ILE A 170 19.55 1.82 15.21
CA ILE A 170 20.49 1.16 16.14
C ILE A 170 21.50 0.31 15.37
N LEU A 171 21.08 -0.39 14.30
CA LEU A 171 21.92 -1.35 13.58
C LEU A 171 22.79 -0.70 12.49
N VAL A 172 22.29 0.33 11.82
CA VAL A 172 22.93 0.94 10.65
C VAL A 172 23.45 2.36 10.95
N GLY A 173 23.04 2.95 12.08
CA GLY A 173 23.33 4.33 12.45
C GLY A 173 22.27 5.33 11.93
N PRO A 174 22.30 6.58 12.44
CA PRO A 174 21.35 7.60 12.02
C PRO A 174 21.53 7.91 10.53
N VAL A 175 20.40 7.93 9.81
CA VAL A 175 20.41 8.30 8.38
C VAL A 175 20.92 9.73 8.24
N PRO A 176 22.01 9.99 7.52
CA PRO A 176 22.47 11.35 7.29
C PRO A 176 21.41 12.11 6.48
N PHE A 177 20.99 13.27 7.00
CA PHE A 177 20.03 14.17 6.33
C PHE A 177 20.72 15.03 5.24
N LEU A 178 21.68 14.46 4.51
CA LEU A 178 22.36 15.15 3.40
C LEU A 178 22.31 14.30 2.15
#